data_e628f150de31acc46fceb41437522b0b
#
_entry.id   e628f150de31acc46fceb41437522b0b
#
_cell.length_a   1.000
_cell.length_b   1.000
_cell.length_c   1.000
_cell.angle_alpha   90.00
_cell.angle_beta   90.00
_cell.angle_gamma   90.00
#
_symmetry.space_group_name_H-M   'P 1'
#
loop_
_entity.id
_entity.type
_entity.pdbx_description
1 polymer ?
#
loop_
_entity_poly.entity_id
_entity_poly.type
_entity_poly.pdbx_seq_one_letter_code
_entity_poly.pdbx_strand_id
1 'polypeptide(L)'
;MPRRHDTGSTLSRTAALLLVAVLAVLGTTQSANAQPPQPDVAYLTAAHQLNLTIIQAAHAATTQGRSSCVRSTAAQIERQHRTLAAQEIDVATRFGIGLVSIPSQAQRQQLEALAAKAGTSGYDAPWVALQEKAHQQYLALVNGELPKSASPAVESLANGAKPVLAMHQRMLATPCRPGATTPVVPTGDGGQVAAAAQVRTRVALVLLGIGVLLLLVGKKAPVRRRLLGAGAVGLALLLTFSGLHGDSGKVPEAGGPAADREAAVPPVRLALPGFLDAQVTPVATAPDGQLQVPTTKADVGWWAAGAAPGSAGGTVLLAGHVDTTRGRGVFAALSEVPVGAKVAVTAGDGDVHWYRIVARRTYRQEALPSDLFHGAAKPRLALVTCTGSYDRKAHRYSQNLVLYGVPLD
;
A
#
# COMPACT_ATOMS: atom_id res chain seq x y z
N MET A 1 -24.57 -20.69 101.57
CA MET A 1 -25.25 -20.85 100.26
C MET A 1 -24.76 -19.76 99.31
N PRO A 2 -23.89 -20.08 98.36
CA PRO A 2 -23.40 -19.07 97.39
C PRO A 2 -24.22 -19.13 96.09
N ARG A 3 -24.50 -17.95 95.57
CA ARG A 3 -25.12 -17.70 94.27
C ARG A 3 -24.13 -18.01 93.14
N ARG A 4 -24.52 -18.80 92.13
CA ARG A 4 -23.81 -18.97 90.89
C ARG A 4 -24.16 -17.80 89.96
N HIS A 5 -23.16 -17.16 89.44
CA HIS A 5 -23.25 -16.23 88.31
C HIS A 5 -23.14 -17.00 86.99
N ASP A 6 -24.21 -16.89 86.23
CA ASP A 6 -24.24 -17.38 84.86
C ASP A 6 -23.65 -16.33 83.90
N THR A 7 -22.48 -16.61 83.37
CA THR A 7 -21.84 -15.81 82.32
C THR A 7 -21.75 -16.67 81.06
N GLY A 8 -22.83 -16.73 80.36
CA GLY A 8 -22.91 -17.53 79.15
C GLY A 8 -23.63 -16.77 78.01
N SER A 9 -22.92 -16.65 76.87
CA SER A 9 -23.51 -16.45 75.53
C SER A 9 -23.91 -15.10 75.03
N THR A 10 -22.98 -14.14 74.99
CA THR A 10 -23.15 -12.97 74.11
C THR A 10 -22.14 -12.91 72.95
N LEU A 11 -21.21 -13.83 72.87
CA LEU A 11 -20.16 -13.85 71.75
C LEU A 11 -20.54 -14.66 70.51
N SER A 12 -21.71 -15.36 70.54
CA SER A 12 -22.08 -16.25 69.41
C SER A 12 -22.99 -15.58 68.37
N ARG A 13 -23.61 -14.45 68.67
CA ARG A 13 -24.56 -13.80 67.71
C ARG A 13 -23.93 -12.72 66.82
N THR A 14 -22.81 -12.13 67.25
CA THR A 14 -22.10 -11.12 66.42
C THR A 14 -21.16 -11.74 65.41
N ALA A 15 -20.66 -12.93 65.63
CA ALA A 15 -19.80 -13.64 64.64
C ALA A 15 -20.62 -14.20 63.47
N ALA A 16 -21.87 -14.61 63.68
CA ALA A 16 -22.75 -15.11 62.62
C ALA A 16 -23.24 -14.01 61.67
N LEU A 17 -23.45 -12.79 62.14
CA LEU A 17 -23.86 -11.63 61.31
C LEU A 17 -22.71 -11.09 60.46
N LEU A 18 -21.48 -11.16 60.90
CA LEU A 18 -20.32 -10.73 60.11
C LEU A 18 -19.96 -11.76 58.98
N LEU A 19 -20.22 -13.03 59.16
CA LEU A 19 -20.00 -14.05 58.13
C LEU A 19 -20.99 -14.00 56.99
N VAL A 20 -22.23 -13.61 57.25
CA VAL A 20 -23.27 -13.41 56.23
C VAL A 20 -23.04 -12.11 55.43
N ALA A 21 -22.50 -11.07 56.03
CA ALA A 21 -22.17 -9.82 55.32
C ALA A 21 -20.92 -9.96 54.39
N VAL A 22 -19.95 -10.80 54.74
CA VAL A 22 -18.77 -11.04 53.87
C VAL A 22 -19.10 -11.98 52.71
N LEU A 23 -20.01 -12.92 52.85
CA LEU A 23 -20.48 -13.76 51.74
C LEU A 23 -21.39 -13.04 50.74
N ALA A 24 -22.07 -11.98 51.15
CA ALA A 24 -22.90 -11.14 50.27
C ALA A 24 -22.07 -10.16 49.39
N VAL A 25 -20.79 -9.90 49.74
CA VAL A 25 -19.90 -9.03 48.95
C VAL A 25 -19.07 -9.82 47.93
N LEU A 26 -18.96 -11.15 48.08
CA LEU A 26 -18.26 -12.04 47.13
C LEU A 26 -19.18 -12.67 46.06
N GLY A 27 -20.46 -12.37 46.11
CA GLY A 27 -21.41 -12.85 45.11
C GLY A 27 -21.81 -11.75 44.14
N THR A 28 -21.43 -11.93 42.89
CA THR A 28 -21.87 -11.21 41.69
C THR A 28 -20.99 -10.03 41.28
N THR A 29 -19.74 -10.28 40.89
CA THR A 29 -19.26 -9.69 39.65
C THR A 29 -19.67 -10.61 38.49
N GLN A 30 -20.93 -10.87 38.30
CA GLN A 30 -21.45 -11.13 36.98
C GLN A 30 -21.25 -9.84 36.22
N SER A 31 -20.17 -9.80 35.39
CA SER A 31 -20.13 -8.87 34.29
C SER A 31 -21.39 -9.14 33.48
N ALA A 32 -22.43 -8.33 33.72
CA ALA A 32 -23.57 -8.29 32.84
C ALA A 32 -22.94 -7.90 31.49
N ASN A 33 -22.94 -8.85 30.53
CA ASN A 33 -22.73 -8.54 29.13
C ASN A 33 -23.89 -7.59 28.79
N ALA A 34 -23.65 -6.27 28.97
CA ALA A 34 -24.62 -5.27 28.61
C ALA A 34 -24.83 -5.44 27.10
N GLN A 35 -26.05 -5.77 26.72
CA GLN A 35 -26.43 -5.88 25.32
C GLN A 35 -26.07 -4.56 24.65
N PRO A 36 -25.37 -4.56 23.51
CA PRO A 36 -24.96 -3.34 22.86
C PRO A 36 -26.19 -2.53 22.47
N PRO A 37 -26.08 -1.19 22.38
CA PRO A 37 -27.16 -0.35 21.93
C PRO A 37 -27.76 -0.79 20.60
N GLN A 38 -29.04 -0.55 20.36
CA GLN A 38 -29.70 -0.93 19.10
C GLN A 38 -29.02 -0.39 17.85
N PRO A 39 -28.43 0.83 17.82
CA PRO A 39 -27.64 1.29 16.69
C PRO A 39 -26.45 0.37 16.37
N ASP A 40 -25.68 -0.08 17.38
CA ASP A 40 -24.53 -0.97 17.21
C ASP A 40 -24.96 -2.32 16.62
N VAL A 41 -26.10 -2.88 17.06
CA VAL A 41 -26.69 -4.12 16.51
C VAL A 41 -27.09 -3.95 15.05
N ALA A 42 -27.76 -2.84 14.73
CA ALA A 42 -28.19 -2.52 13.39
C ALA A 42 -26.97 -2.35 12.44
N TYR A 43 -25.93 -1.66 12.92
CA TYR A 43 -24.69 -1.50 12.19
C TYR A 43 -24.03 -2.86 11.90
N LEU A 44 -23.78 -3.69 12.92
CA LEU A 44 -23.14 -5.00 12.75
C LEU A 44 -23.90 -5.88 11.75
N THR A 45 -25.23 -5.88 11.82
CA THR A 45 -26.07 -6.67 10.90
C THR A 45 -25.96 -6.17 9.46
N ALA A 46 -26.08 -4.87 9.26
CA ALA A 46 -26.06 -4.28 7.91
C ALA A 46 -24.65 -4.32 7.29
N ALA A 47 -23.61 -4.04 8.08
CA ALA A 47 -22.23 -4.11 7.66
C ALA A 47 -21.87 -5.53 7.23
N HIS A 48 -22.25 -6.54 8.02
CA HIS A 48 -21.99 -7.93 7.71
C HIS A 48 -22.69 -8.39 6.41
N GLN A 49 -23.95 -8.00 6.19
CA GLN A 49 -24.65 -8.30 4.93
C GLN A 49 -23.96 -7.67 3.71
N LEU A 50 -23.45 -6.43 3.83
CA LEU A 50 -22.66 -5.79 2.78
C LEU A 50 -21.33 -6.52 2.56
N ASN A 51 -20.64 -6.92 3.63
CA ASN A 51 -19.43 -7.72 3.52
C ASN A 51 -19.66 -9.02 2.76
N LEU A 52 -20.73 -9.77 3.08
CA LEU A 52 -21.08 -11.00 2.36
C LEU A 52 -21.32 -10.75 0.86
N THR A 53 -21.99 -9.64 0.52
CA THR A 53 -22.25 -9.25 -0.87
C THR A 53 -20.95 -8.92 -1.60
N ILE A 54 -20.10 -8.11 -0.99
CA ILE A 54 -18.80 -7.71 -1.54
C ILE A 54 -17.91 -8.94 -1.75
N ILE A 55 -17.83 -9.83 -0.76
CA ILE A 55 -17.04 -11.07 -0.82
C ILE A 55 -17.53 -11.98 -1.96
N GLN A 56 -18.84 -12.22 -2.08
CA GLN A 56 -19.38 -13.11 -3.12
C GLN A 56 -19.15 -12.55 -4.51
N ALA A 57 -19.40 -11.26 -4.73
CA ALA A 57 -19.13 -10.60 -6.00
C ALA A 57 -17.63 -10.59 -6.34
N ALA A 58 -16.78 -10.36 -5.34
CA ALA A 58 -15.33 -10.36 -5.52
C ALA A 58 -14.81 -11.77 -5.82
N HIS A 59 -15.24 -12.79 -5.09
CA HIS A 59 -14.89 -14.19 -5.35
C HIS A 59 -15.23 -14.60 -6.79
N ALA A 60 -16.45 -14.33 -7.25
CA ALA A 60 -16.84 -14.62 -8.62
C ALA A 60 -15.95 -13.92 -9.66
N ALA A 61 -15.57 -12.67 -9.42
CA ALA A 61 -14.77 -11.90 -10.36
C ALA A 61 -13.30 -12.33 -10.44
N THR A 62 -12.77 -13.09 -9.50
CA THR A 62 -11.42 -13.66 -9.59
C THR A 62 -11.28 -14.59 -10.81
N THR A 63 -12.36 -15.25 -11.22
CA THR A 63 -12.41 -16.16 -12.38
C THR A 63 -13.20 -15.58 -13.55
N GLN A 64 -14.29 -14.85 -13.30
CA GLN A 64 -15.19 -14.33 -14.33
C GLN A 64 -14.74 -12.96 -14.89
N GLY A 65 -13.93 -12.21 -14.17
CA GLY A 65 -13.39 -10.93 -14.62
C GLY A 65 -12.62 -11.06 -15.93
N ARG A 66 -12.92 -10.22 -16.91
CA ARG A 66 -12.28 -10.26 -18.23
C ARG A 66 -10.90 -9.61 -18.20
N SER A 67 -10.79 -8.44 -17.56
CA SER A 67 -9.50 -7.77 -17.40
C SER A 67 -8.72 -8.36 -16.22
N SER A 68 -7.40 -8.40 -16.35
CA SER A 68 -6.50 -8.76 -15.25
C SER A 68 -6.65 -7.79 -14.07
N CYS A 69 -6.96 -6.52 -14.35
CA CYS A 69 -7.25 -5.52 -13.33
C CYS A 69 -8.44 -5.93 -12.46
N VAL A 70 -9.59 -6.29 -13.07
CA VAL A 70 -10.77 -6.73 -12.32
C VAL A 70 -10.45 -7.96 -11.48
N ARG A 71 -9.78 -8.97 -12.06
CA ARG A 71 -9.43 -10.19 -11.32
C ARG A 71 -8.50 -9.91 -10.12
N SER A 72 -7.48 -9.08 -10.29
CA SER A 72 -6.54 -8.76 -9.19
C SER A 72 -7.18 -7.90 -8.10
N THR A 73 -7.96 -6.88 -8.50
CA THR A 73 -8.72 -6.03 -7.57
C THR A 73 -9.75 -6.86 -6.79
N ALA A 74 -10.46 -7.75 -7.47
CA ALA A 74 -11.41 -8.66 -6.86
C ALA A 74 -10.76 -9.56 -5.79
N ALA A 75 -9.62 -10.17 -6.11
CA ALA A 75 -8.88 -11.01 -5.17
C ALA A 75 -8.44 -10.22 -3.92
N GLN A 76 -8.05 -8.96 -4.07
CA GLN A 76 -7.69 -8.13 -2.92
C GLN A 76 -8.91 -7.72 -2.08
N ILE A 77 -9.99 -7.28 -2.72
CA ILE A 77 -11.25 -6.94 -2.04
C ILE A 77 -11.77 -8.16 -1.26
N GLU A 78 -11.80 -9.34 -1.89
CA GLU A 78 -12.26 -10.57 -1.24
C GLU A 78 -11.49 -10.84 0.07
N ARG A 79 -10.17 -10.83 0.02
CA ARG A 79 -9.34 -11.09 1.21
C ARG A 79 -9.61 -10.11 2.34
N GLN A 80 -9.57 -8.82 2.04
CA GLN A 80 -9.70 -7.79 3.06
C GLN A 80 -11.11 -7.76 3.65
N HIS A 81 -12.14 -7.99 2.85
CA HIS A 81 -13.51 -8.11 3.34
C HIS A 81 -13.79 -9.40 4.13
N ARG A 82 -13.09 -10.50 3.82
CA ARG A 82 -13.12 -11.70 4.70
C ARG A 82 -12.56 -11.39 6.08
N THR A 83 -11.49 -10.60 6.16
CA THR A 83 -10.93 -10.15 7.46
C THR A 83 -11.91 -9.26 8.20
N LEU A 84 -12.53 -8.28 7.54
CA LEU A 84 -13.56 -7.43 8.15
C LEU A 84 -14.76 -8.26 8.64
N ALA A 85 -15.25 -9.20 7.83
CA ALA A 85 -16.36 -10.07 8.21
C ALA A 85 -16.02 -10.96 9.43
N ALA A 86 -14.80 -11.46 9.52
CA ALA A 86 -14.35 -12.23 10.69
C ALA A 86 -14.32 -11.37 11.96
N GLN A 87 -13.86 -10.12 11.86
CA GLN A 87 -13.87 -9.16 12.96
C GLN A 87 -15.31 -8.79 13.40
N GLU A 88 -16.23 -8.63 12.46
CA GLU A 88 -17.65 -8.41 12.73
C GLU A 88 -18.27 -9.58 13.49
N ILE A 89 -17.99 -10.82 13.06
CA ILE A 89 -18.46 -12.05 13.72
C ILE A 89 -17.89 -12.14 15.15
N ASP A 90 -16.62 -11.83 15.35
CA ASP A 90 -15.99 -11.85 16.66
C ASP A 90 -16.66 -10.84 17.62
N VAL A 91 -16.84 -9.59 17.17
CA VAL A 91 -17.52 -8.55 17.96
C VAL A 91 -18.98 -8.94 18.25
N ALA A 92 -19.73 -9.39 17.25
CA ALA A 92 -21.13 -9.82 17.41
C ALA A 92 -21.25 -11.00 18.39
N THR A 93 -20.35 -11.98 18.30
CA THR A 93 -20.33 -13.15 19.19
C THR A 93 -20.12 -12.73 20.64
N ARG A 94 -19.22 -11.79 20.93
CA ARG A 94 -18.99 -11.25 22.28
C ARG A 94 -20.24 -10.62 22.89
N PHE A 95 -21.12 -10.08 22.05
CA PHE A 95 -22.39 -9.48 22.46
C PHE A 95 -23.59 -10.44 22.37
N GLY A 96 -23.38 -11.71 21.99
CA GLY A 96 -24.45 -12.68 21.79
C GLY A 96 -25.36 -12.38 20.61
N ILE A 97 -24.90 -11.60 19.63
CA ILE A 97 -25.64 -11.25 18.42
C ILE A 97 -25.41 -12.30 17.35
N GLY A 98 -26.50 -12.94 16.87
CA GLY A 98 -26.45 -13.82 15.72
C GLY A 98 -26.46 -13.04 14.40
N LEU A 99 -25.34 -13.06 13.67
CA LEU A 99 -25.29 -12.47 12.32
C LEU A 99 -25.80 -13.48 11.28
N VAL A 100 -26.48 -12.95 10.25
CA VAL A 100 -26.95 -13.76 9.13
C VAL A 100 -25.78 -14.23 8.23
N SER A 101 -25.89 -15.43 7.68
CA SER A 101 -24.85 -16.02 6.82
C SER A 101 -25.05 -15.75 5.33
N ILE A 102 -26.07 -14.98 4.96
CA ILE A 102 -26.42 -14.69 3.56
C ILE A 102 -26.71 -13.19 3.37
N PRO A 103 -26.43 -12.65 2.17
CA PRO A 103 -26.85 -11.30 1.80
C PRO A 103 -28.37 -11.10 1.85
N SER A 104 -28.83 -9.86 1.97
CA SER A 104 -30.26 -9.53 1.90
C SER A 104 -30.87 -9.93 0.55
N GLN A 105 -32.19 -10.01 0.47
CA GLN A 105 -32.87 -10.36 -0.79
C GLN A 105 -32.48 -9.41 -1.94
N ALA A 106 -32.46 -8.11 -1.69
CA ALA A 106 -32.07 -7.11 -2.71
C ALA A 106 -30.62 -7.29 -3.17
N GLN A 107 -29.72 -7.61 -2.24
CA GLN A 107 -28.30 -7.89 -2.57
C GLN A 107 -28.13 -9.17 -3.36
N ARG A 108 -28.88 -10.23 -3.05
CA ARG A 108 -28.86 -11.48 -3.85
C ARG A 108 -29.34 -11.24 -5.28
N GLN A 109 -30.40 -10.44 -5.50
CA GLN A 109 -30.86 -10.06 -6.83
C GLN A 109 -29.77 -9.32 -7.63
N GLN A 110 -28.98 -8.47 -6.98
CA GLN A 110 -27.85 -7.80 -7.63
C GLN A 110 -26.74 -8.79 -8.00
N LEU A 111 -26.44 -9.77 -7.13
CA LEU A 111 -25.46 -10.83 -7.40
C LEU A 111 -25.93 -11.74 -8.55
N GLU A 112 -27.20 -12.09 -8.61
CA GLU A 112 -27.81 -12.87 -9.72
C GLU A 112 -27.73 -12.11 -11.04
N ALA A 113 -28.04 -10.82 -11.04
CA ALA A 113 -27.93 -9.96 -12.23
C ALA A 113 -26.47 -9.86 -12.72
N LEU A 114 -25.49 -9.85 -11.82
CA LEU A 114 -24.06 -9.91 -12.15
C LEU A 114 -23.70 -11.29 -12.70
N ALA A 115 -24.14 -12.37 -12.05
CA ALA A 115 -23.87 -13.74 -12.45
C ALA A 115 -24.39 -14.04 -13.87
N ALA A 116 -25.52 -13.45 -14.29
CA ALA A 116 -26.04 -13.54 -15.65
C ALA A 116 -25.11 -12.94 -16.73
N LYS A 117 -24.09 -12.15 -16.33
CA LYS A 117 -23.05 -11.61 -17.23
C LYS A 117 -21.78 -12.46 -17.25
N ALA A 118 -21.70 -13.52 -16.44
CA ALA A 118 -20.51 -14.37 -16.35
C ALA A 118 -20.08 -14.90 -17.72
N GLY A 119 -18.79 -14.94 -17.99
CA GLY A 119 -18.23 -15.39 -19.26
C GLY A 119 -18.38 -14.42 -20.45
N THR A 120 -19.12 -13.31 -20.32
CA THR A 120 -19.31 -12.32 -21.39
C THR A 120 -18.31 -11.16 -21.29
N SER A 121 -18.10 -10.45 -22.41
CA SER A 121 -17.30 -9.21 -22.41
C SER A 121 -17.94 -8.08 -21.59
N GLY A 122 -19.22 -8.18 -21.24
CA GLY A 122 -19.97 -7.22 -20.46
C GLY A 122 -19.91 -7.44 -18.95
N TYR A 123 -19.04 -8.30 -18.41
CA TYR A 123 -18.97 -8.62 -16.98
C TYR A 123 -18.32 -7.52 -16.12
N ASP A 124 -17.21 -6.96 -16.58
CA ASP A 124 -16.36 -6.10 -15.76
C ASP A 124 -17.04 -4.80 -15.29
N ALA A 125 -17.75 -4.11 -16.19
CA ALA A 125 -18.38 -2.85 -15.86
C ALA A 125 -19.52 -2.98 -14.82
N PRO A 126 -20.48 -3.92 -14.93
CA PRO A 126 -21.46 -4.22 -13.88
C PRO A 126 -20.83 -4.64 -12.55
N TRP A 127 -19.73 -5.41 -12.58
CA TRP A 127 -19.01 -5.78 -11.37
C TRP A 127 -18.43 -4.56 -10.66
N VAL A 128 -17.72 -3.68 -11.38
CA VAL A 128 -17.18 -2.43 -10.82
C VAL A 128 -18.31 -1.60 -10.21
N ALA A 129 -19.42 -1.40 -10.92
CA ALA A 129 -20.56 -0.63 -10.46
C ALA A 129 -21.20 -1.21 -9.17
N LEU A 130 -21.33 -2.55 -9.09
CA LEU A 130 -21.84 -3.23 -7.90
C LEU A 130 -20.88 -3.01 -6.70
N GLN A 131 -19.58 -3.20 -6.92
CA GLN A 131 -18.58 -2.99 -5.88
C GLN A 131 -18.53 -1.54 -5.41
N GLU A 132 -18.50 -0.56 -6.32
CA GLU A 132 -18.55 0.87 -5.98
C GLU A 132 -19.77 1.19 -5.10
N LYS A 133 -20.96 0.74 -5.50
CA LYS A 133 -22.20 0.97 -4.75
C LYS A 133 -22.15 0.33 -3.36
N ALA A 134 -21.73 -0.93 -3.26
CA ALA A 134 -21.67 -1.63 -1.97
C ALA A 134 -20.66 -0.96 -1.01
N HIS A 135 -19.49 -0.54 -1.51
CA HIS A 135 -18.51 0.19 -0.70
C HIS A 135 -18.99 1.58 -0.27
N GLN A 136 -19.73 2.31 -1.14
CA GLN A 136 -20.35 3.58 -0.77
C GLN A 136 -21.39 3.38 0.35
N GLN A 137 -22.22 2.36 0.25
CA GLN A 137 -23.20 2.03 1.27
C GLN A 137 -22.54 1.64 2.59
N TYR A 138 -21.49 0.84 2.53
CA TYR A 138 -20.76 0.45 3.74
C TYR A 138 -20.05 1.65 4.40
N LEU A 139 -19.41 2.51 3.61
CA LEU A 139 -18.80 3.73 4.14
C LEU A 139 -19.82 4.69 4.75
N ALA A 140 -21.02 4.76 4.17
CA ALA A 140 -22.14 5.54 4.76
C ALA A 140 -22.58 4.96 6.10
N LEU A 141 -22.66 3.63 6.24
CA LEU A 141 -22.94 2.97 7.53
C LEU A 141 -21.87 3.30 8.57
N VAL A 142 -20.60 3.14 8.23
CA VAL A 142 -19.46 3.47 9.12
C VAL A 142 -19.53 4.92 9.60
N ASN A 143 -19.73 5.86 8.69
CA ASN A 143 -19.80 7.28 9.04
C ASN A 143 -21.06 7.63 9.86
N GLY A 144 -22.15 6.90 9.67
CA GLY A 144 -23.39 7.06 10.45
C GLY A 144 -23.31 6.42 11.83
N GLU A 145 -22.46 5.39 12.00
CA GLU A 145 -22.29 4.66 13.26
C GLU A 145 -21.34 5.37 14.22
N LEU A 146 -20.19 5.82 13.75
CA LEU A 146 -19.13 6.41 14.59
C LEU A 146 -19.62 7.47 15.60
N PRO A 147 -20.53 8.39 15.24
CA PRO A 147 -21.07 9.37 16.20
C PRO A 147 -22.12 8.80 17.15
N LYS A 148 -22.62 7.57 16.95
CA LYS A 148 -23.74 6.97 17.70
C LYS A 148 -23.33 5.75 18.50
N SER A 149 -22.18 5.13 18.18
CA SER A 149 -21.71 3.94 18.87
C SER A 149 -21.43 4.25 20.33
N ALA A 150 -21.99 3.43 21.20
CA ALA A 150 -21.68 3.44 22.62
C ALA A 150 -20.75 2.27 23.02
N SER A 151 -20.46 1.36 22.09
CA SER A 151 -19.55 0.24 22.30
C SER A 151 -18.16 0.54 21.73
N PRO A 152 -17.11 0.62 22.56
CA PRO A 152 -15.74 0.81 22.07
C PRO A 152 -15.28 -0.28 21.07
N ALA A 153 -15.83 -1.48 21.18
CA ALA A 153 -15.51 -2.57 20.26
C ALA A 153 -16.09 -2.33 18.86
N VAL A 154 -17.35 -1.83 18.78
CA VAL A 154 -18.01 -1.47 17.52
C VAL A 154 -17.38 -0.22 16.92
N GLU A 155 -17.05 0.77 17.73
CA GLU A 155 -16.33 1.97 17.29
C GLU A 155 -14.96 1.63 16.69
N SER A 156 -14.20 0.76 17.35
CA SER A 156 -12.89 0.29 16.86
C SER A 156 -13.02 -0.45 15.53
N LEU A 157 -14.05 -1.31 15.40
CA LEU A 157 -14.35 -2.03 14.16
C LEU A 157 -14.69 -1.07 13.02
N ALA A 158 -15.56 -0.11 13.25
CA ALA A 158 -15.96 0.90 12.26
C ALA A 158 -14.78 1.78 11.83
N ASN A 159 -13.96 2.23 12.78
CA ASN A 159 -12.74 2.99 12.50
C ASN A 159 -11.72 2.17 11.68
N GLY A 160 -11.58 0.88 11.96
CA GLY A 160 -10.70 -0.03 11.21
C GLY A 160 -11.19 -0.28 9.78
N ALA A 161 -12.50 -0.37 9.56
CA ALA A 161 -13.09 -0.58 8.23
C ALA A 161 -12.95 0.65 7.32
N LYS A 162 -13.03 1.85 7.86
CA LYS A 162 -13.05 3.10 7.08
C LYS A 162 -11.90 3.27 6.09
N PRO A 163 -10.61 3.13 6.47
CA PRO A 163 -9.51 3.25 5.53
C PRO A 163 -9.51 2.16 4.46
N VAL A 164 -9.93 0.93 4.78
CA VAL A 164 -10.04 -0.18 3.83
C VAL A 164 -11.08 0.13 2.77
N LEU A 165 -12.28 0.55 3.18
CA LEU A 165 -13.36 0.93 2.27
C LEU A 165 -12.97 2.10 1.36
N ALA A 166 -12.36 3.14 1.92
CA ALA A 166 -11.88 4.29 1.16
C ALA A 166 -10.80 3.91 0.14
N MET A 167 -9.92 2.98 0.50
CA MET A 167 -8.91 2.44 -0.42
C MET A 167 -9.59 1.68 -1.57
N HIS A 168 -10.52 0.77 -1.30
CA HIS A 168 -11.23 0.00 -2.33
C HIS A 168 -12.00 0.90 -3.29
N GLN A 169 -12.67 1.95 -2.78
CA GLN A 169 -13.33 2.93 -3.66
C GLN A 169 -12.35 3.57 -4.64
N ARG A 170 -11.14 3.94 -4.18
CA ARG A 170 -10.10 4.47 -5.08
C ARG A 170 -9.61 3.45 -6.10
N MET A 171 -9.46 2.17 -5.69
CA MET A 171 -9.07 1.09 -6.60
C MET A 171 -10.11 0.84 -7.70
N LEU A 172 -11.40 0.95 -7.37
CA LEU A 172 -12.50 0.73 -8.31
C LEU A 172 -12.71 1.92 -9.25
N ALA A 173 -12.42 3.15 -8.78
CA ALA A 173 -12.74 4.37 -9.51
C ALA A 173 -11.98 4.54 -10.83
N THR A 174 -10.79 3.99 -11.00
CA THR A 174 -9.92 4.33 -12.14
C THR A 174 -9.27 3.15 -12.87
N PRO A 175 -8.54 2.22 -12.22
CA PRO A 175 -7.74 1.24 -12.97
C PRO A 175 -8.56 0.18 -13.69
N CYS A 176 -9.78 -0.11 -13.22
CA CYS A 176 -10.59 -1.20 -13.73
C CYS A 176 -11.75 -0.75 -14.62
N ARG A 177 -11.85 0.53 -14.96
CA ARG A 177 -12.85 1.00 -15.93
C ARG A 177 -12.46 0.59 -17.36
N PRO A 178 -13.39 0.14 -18.19
CA PRO A 178 -13.14 -0.11 -19.61
C PRO A 178 -12.56 1.15 -20.27
N GLY A 179 -11.40 1.02 -20.92
CA GLY A 179 -10.70 2.15 -21.53
C GLY A 179 -9.75 2.92 -20.59
N ALA A 180 -9.56 2.48 -19.33
CA ALA A 180 -8.58 3.09 -18.44
C ALA A 180 -7.16 2.92 -19.02
N THR A 181 -6.43 4.01 -19.09
CA THR A 181 -5.01 4.01 -19.48
C THR A 181 -4.15 3.50 -18.30
N THR A 182 -2.95 3.01 -18.60
CA THR A 182 -1.96 2.66 -17.57
C THR A 182 -1.72 3.88 -16.68
N PRO A 183 -1.71 3.73 -15.35
CA PRO A 183 -1.48 4.85 -14.45
C PRO A 183 -0.18 5.58 -14.75
N VAL A 184 -0.23 6.91 -14.80
CA VAL A 184 0.95 7.76 -14.87
C VAL A 184 1.51 7.94 -13.45
N VAL A 185 2.83 7.89 -13.30
CA VAL A 185 3.49 8.06 -12.00
C VAL A 185 4.23 9.39 -11.97
N PRO A 186 3.62 10.47 -11.46
CA PRO A 186 4.19 11.82 -11.44
C PRO A 186 5.08 11.99 -10.18
N THR A 187 6.29 11.44 -10.19
CA THR A 187 7.20 11.43 -9.02
C THR A 187 8.23 12.57 -9.04
N GLY A 188 7.94 13.71 -9.68
CA GLY A 188 8.85 14.86 -9.64
C GLY A 188 8.28 16.08 -10.37
N ASP A 189 8.29 17.23 -9.69
CA ASP A 189 7.82 18.52 -10.18
C ASP A 189 8.83 19.66 -9.97
N GLY A 190 9.99 19.38 -9.37
CA GLY A 190 11.01 20.36 -9.02
C GLY A 190 12.03 20.67 -10.13
N GLY A 191 12.30 19.72 -11.00
CA GLY A 191 13.29 19.86 -12.08
C GLY A 191 14.74 20.06 -11.61
N GLN A 192 15.03 19.92 -10.31
CA GLN A 192 16.36 20.20 -9.73
C GLN A 192 17.37 19.13 -10.11
N VAL A 193 16.95 17.86 -10.15
CA VAL A 193 17.82 16.73 -10.54
C VAL A 193 18.18 16.84 -12.02
N ALA A 194 17.23 17.21 -12.90
CA ALA A 194 17.49 17.45 -14.31
C ALA A 194 18.41 18.64 -14.53
N ALA A 195 18.23 19.74 -13.79
CA ALA A 195 19.11 20.91 -13.86
C ALA A 195 20.54 20.57 -13.44
N ALA A 196 20.72 19.84 -12.35
CA ALA A 196 22.04 19.38 -11.88
C ALA A 196 22.73 18.48 -12.92
N ALA A 197 22.00 17.57 -13.56
CA ALA A 197 22.52 16.74 -14.64
C ALA A 197 22.96 17.56 -15.85
N GLN A 198 22.19 18.58 -16.25
CA GLN A 198 22.56 19.49 -17.34
C GLN A 198 23.83 20.29 -17.02
N VAL A 199 23.95 20.84 -15.81
CA VAL A 199 25.15 21.56 -15.38
C VAL A 199 26.36 20.63 -15.43
N ARG A 200 26.27 19.41 -14.89
CA ARG A 200 27.32 18.41 -14.91
C ARG A 200 27.76 18.10 -16.35
N THR A 201 26.83 17.89 -17.27
CA THR A 201 27.13 17.63 -18.70
C THR A 201 27.85 18.82 -19.35
N ARG A 202 27.38 20.07 -19.09
CA ARG A 202 28.03 21.28 -19.64
C ARG A 202 29.45 21.44 -19.12
N VAL A 203 29.68 21.23 -17.82
CA VAL A 203 31.02 21.27 -17.20
C VAL A 203 31.92 20.21 -17.80
N ALA A 204 31.42 18.98 -18.00
CA ALA A 204 32.19 17.91 -18.63
C ALA A 204 32.60 18.27 -20.09
N LEU A 205 31.68 18.84 -20.89
CA LEU A 205 31.95 19.28 -22.25
C LEU A 205 33.01 20.40 -22.30
N VAL A 206 32.92 21.38 -21.39
CA VAL A 206 33.91 22.46 -21.28
C VAL A 206 35.30 21.90 -20.91
N LEU A 207 35.36 21.02 -19.92
CA LEU A 207 36.63 20.37 -19.52
C LEU A 207 37.22 19.52 -20.63
N LEU A 208 36.37 18.80 -21.37
CA LEU A 208 36.80 18.03 -22.54
C LEU A 208 37.40 18.93 -23.62
N GLY A 209 36.72 20.04 -23.97
CA GLY A 209 37.20 21.01 -24.94
C GLY A 209 38.54 21.64 -24.55
N ILE A 210 38.67 22.09 -23.28
CA ILE A 210 39.92 22.64 -22.74
C ILE A 210 41.01 21.57 -22.74
N GLY A 211 40.72 20.36 -22.31
CA GLY A 211 41.70 19.24 -22.28
C GLY A 211 42.22 18.89 -23.65
N VAL A 212 41.33 18.76 -24.64
CA VAL A 212 41.69 18.51 -26.03
C VAL A 212 42.53 19.65 -26.61
N LEU A 213 42.14 20.92 -26.37
CA LEU A 213 42.88 22.09 -26.82
C LEU A 213 44.32 22.09 -26.25
N LEU A 214 44.50 21.80 -24.96
CA LEU A 214 45.81 21.74 -24.30
C LEU A 214 46.69 20.62 -24.87
N LEU A 215 46.08 19.51 -25.29
CA LEU A 215 46.78 18.38 -25.91
C LEU A 215 47.19 18.69 -27.37
N LEU A 216 46.31 19.32 -28.18
CA LEU A 216 46.55 19.60 -29.59
C LEU A 216 47.55 20.74 -29.82
N VAL A 217 47.43 21.83 -29.04
CA VAL A 217 48.34 23.02 -29.18
C VAL A 217 49.68 22.70 -28.54
N GLY A 218 49.86 21.58 -27.91
CA GLY A 218 51.00 21.26 -27.10
C GLY A 218 52.10 20.40 -27.73
N LYS A 219 52.23 20.27 -29.07
CA LYS A 219 53.28 19.45 -29.69
C LYS A 219 54.72 19.86 -29.30
N LYS A 220 54.92 21.08 -28.82
CA LYS A 220 56.20 21.54 -28.23
C LYS A 220 56.05 22.06 -26.80
N ALA A 221 54.91 21.75 -26.12
CA ALA A 221 54.63 22.26 -24.78
C ALA A 221 55.35 21.44 -23.69
N PRO A 222 55.66 22.08 -22.54
CA PRO A 222 56.28 21.38 -21.41
C PRO A 222 55.34 20.27 -20.89
N VAL A 223 55.92 19.19 -20.39
CA VAL A 223 55.23 17.99 -19.91
C VAL A 223 54.08 18.32 -18.96
N ARG A 224 54.26 19.33 -18.11
CA ARG A 224 53.22 19.82 -17.18
C ARG A 224 51.90 20.19 -17.87
N ARG A 225 51.98 20.82 -19.07
CA ARG A 225 50.78 21.26 -19.83
C ARG A 225 50.02 20.06 -20.43
N ARG A 226 50.74 19.02 -20.86
CA ARG A 226 50.16 17.77 -21.37
C ARG A 226 49.48 17.00 -20.26
N LEU A 227 50.07 16.95 -19.06
CA LEU A 227 49.47 16.34 -17.88
C LEU A 227 48.17 17.05 -17.47
N LEU A 228 48.12 18.38 -17.50
CA LEU A 228 46.88 19.15 -17.22
C LEU A 228 45.79 18.86 -18.24
N GLY A 229 46.15 18.77 -19.55
CA GLY A 229 45.20 18.41 -20.60
C GLY A 229 44.64 16.98 -20.43
N ALA A 230 45.48 16.02 -20.14
CA ALA A 230 45.08 14.64 -19.87
C ALA A 230 44.20 14.53 -18.61
N GLY A 231 44.57 15.27 -17.56
CA GLY A 231 43.76 15.36 -16.33
C GLY A 231 42.37 15.94 -16.56
N ALA A 232 42.27 17.02 -17.38
CA ALA A 232 40.97 17.62 -17.72
C ALA A 232 40.09 16.66 -18.55
N VAL A 233 40.65 15.93 -19.50
CA VAL A 233 39.92 14.89 -20.26
C VAL A 233 39.48 13.76 -19.33
N GLY A 234 40.39 13.27 -18.46
CA GLY A 234 40.04 12.23 -17.48
C GLY A 234 38.90 12.64 -16.55
N LEU A 235 38.94 13.88 -16.03
CA LEU A 235 37.86 14.41 -15.18
C LEU A 235 36.54 14.59 -15.97
N ALA A 236 36.59 15.06 -17.22
CA ALA A 236 35.42 15.15 -18.08
C ALA A 236 34.77 13.75 -18.31
N LEU A 237 35.56 12.74 -18.61
CA LEU A 237 35.10 11.37 -18.76
C LEU A 237 34.49 10.85 -17.45
N LEU A 238 35.16 11.08 -16.31
CA LEU A 238 34.64 10.69 -15.01
C LEU A 238 33.30 11.33 -14.73
N LEU A 239 33.11 12.64 -15.01
CA LEU A 239 31.85 13.36 -14.84
C LEU A 239 30.75 12.87 -15.79
N THR A 240 31.08 12.39 -16.99
CA THR A 240 30.10 11.87 -17.93
C THR A 240 29.67 10.45 -17.59
N PHE A 241 30.59 9.61 -17.12
CA PHE A 241 30.32 8.19 -16.81
C PHE A 241 29.89 7.95 -15.38
N SER A 242 30.21 8.83 -14.42
CA SER A 242 29.72 8.73 -13.05
C SER A 242 28.23 9.04 -12.98
N GLY A 243 27.42 8.03 -12.79
CA GLY A 243 25.95 8.12 -12.67
C GLY A 243 25.16 7.78 -13.93
N LEU A 244 25.81 7.30 -15.00
CA LEU A 244 25.14 6.70 -16.15
C LEU A 244 24.96 5.19 -15.93
N HIS A 245 24.03 4.82 -15.05
CA HIS A 245 23.52 3.46 -15.05
C HIS A 245 22.41 3.39 -16.11
N GLY A 246 22.76 2.97 -17.31
CA GLY A 246 21.80 2.70 -18.38
C GLY A 246 20.89 1.51 -18.05
N ASP A 247 19.93 1.25 -18.92
CA ASP A 247 19.07 0.08 -18.82
C ASP A 247 19.92 -1.19 -18.78
N SER A 248 19.66 -2.07 -17.81
CA SER A 248 20.47 -3.26 -17.54
C SER A 248 19.68 -4.36 -16.83
N GLY A 249 20.19 -5.59 -16.88
CA GLY A 249 19.55 -6.74 -16.25
C GLY A 249 18.35 -7.30 -17.03
N LYS A 250 17.76 -8.40 -16.58
CA LYS A 250 16.56 -9.01 -17.15
C LYS A 250 15.36 -8.66 -16.27
N VAL A 251 14.34 -7.99 -16.85
CA VAL A 251 13.08 -7.71 -16.14
C VAL A 251 12.42 -9.02 -15.78
N PRO A 252 12.00 -9.23 -14.50
CA PRO A 252 11.27 -10.43 -14.10
C PRO A 252 9.95 -10.54 -14.85
N GLU A 253 9.66 -11.75 -15.34
CA GLU A 253 8.43 -12.01 -16.08
C GLU A 253 7.20 -11.83 -15.16
N ALA A 254 6.22 -11.08 -15.65
CA ALA A 254 4.90 -11.00 -15.08
C ALA A 254 4.05 -12.12 -15.68
N GLY A 255 4.14 -13.33 -15.18
CA GLY A 255 3.44 -14.48 -15.79
C GLY A 255 2.35 -15.08 -14.90
N GLY A 256 1.18 -15.41 -15.47
CA GLY A 256 0.10 -16.23 -14.91
C GLY A 256 -0.78 -15.60 -13.81
N PRO A 257 -1.85 -16.27 -13.39
CA PRO A 257 -2.68 -15.84 -12.26
C PRO A 257 -1.90 -15.93 -10.95
N ALA A 258 -2.15 -14.98 -10.05
CA ALA A 258 -1.55 -14.97 -8.72
C ALA A 258 -2.01 -16.20 -7.92
N ALA A 259 -1.06 -16.87 -7.24
CA ALA A 259 -1.37 -17.94 -6.30
C ALA A 259 -2.18 -17.40 -5.10
N ASP A 260 -2.96 -18.28 -4.45
CA ASP A 260 -3.72 -17.97 -3.23
C ASP A 260 -2.80 -17.36 -2.17
N ARG A 261 -3.27 -16.28 -1.53
CA ARG A 261 -2.47 -15.49 -0.59
C ARG A 261 -3.13 -15.42 0.77
N GLU A 262 -2.34 -15.72 1.76
CA GLU A 262 -2.54 -15.30 3.14
C GLU A 262 -2.62 -13.76 3.24
N ALA A 263 -3.31 -13.20 4.23
CA ALA A 263 -3.54 -11.76 4.37
C ALA A 263 -2.21 -11.00 4.42
N ALA A 264 -1.84 -10.39 3.30
CA ALA A 264 -0.57 -9.69 3.18
C ALA A 264 -0.63 -8.34 3.89
N VAL A 265 0.31 -8.08 4.78
CA VAL A 265 0.39 -6.87 5.59
C VAL A 265 0.98 -5.72 4.78
N PRO A 266 0.39 -4.50 4.82
CA PRO A 266 0.92 -3.34 4.12
C PRO A 266 2.37 -3.01 4.55
N PRO A 267 3.24 -2.56 3.63
CA PRO A 267 4.57 -2.09 4.00
C PRO A 267 4.50 -0.76 4.75
N VAL A 268 5.41 -0.59 5.72
CA VAL A 268 5.55 0.64 6.52
C VAL A 268 6.93 1.30 6.37
N ARG A 269 7.94 0.57 5.89
CA ARG A 269 9.30 1.10 5.72
C ARG A 269 10.00 0.46 4.51
N LEU A 270 10.78 1.27 3.81
CA LEU A 270 11.68 0.85 2.73
C LEU A 270 13.10 1.26 3.06
N ALA A 271 14.04 0.31 3.04
CA ALA A 271 15.45 0.59 3.23
C ALA A 271 16.29 0.01 2.08
N LEU A 272 17.15 0.85 1.50
CA LEU A 272 18.22 0.47 0.60
C LEU A 272 19.55 0.85 1.27
N PRO A 273 20.28 -0.11 1.85
CA PRO A 273 21.50 0.18 2.59
C PRO A 273 22.50 1.00 1.78
N GLY A 274 22.95 2.12 2.35
CA GLY A 274 23.87 3.06 1.69
C GLY A 274 23.21 4.08 0.73
N PHE A 275 21.90 3.97 0.46
CA PHE A 275 21.21 4.87 -0.46
C PHE A 275 20.04 5.63 0.16
N LEU A 276 19.09 4.94 0.80
CA LEU A 276 17.92 5.57 1.43
C LEU A 276 17.30 4.70 2.53
N ASP A 277 16.55 5.38 3.37
CA ASP A 277 15.67 4.80 4.38
C ASP A 277 14.43 5.72 4.50
N ALA A 278 13.23 5.16 4.29
CA ALA A 278 12.01 5.97 4.18
C ALA A 278 10.79 5.27 4.75
N GLN A 279 9.86 6.08 5.26
CA GLN A 279 8.51 5.62 5.60
C GLN A 279 7.73 5.29 4.34
N VAL A 280 6.90 4.25 4.42
CA VAL A 280 6.00 3.85 3.33
C VAL A 280 4.56 4.08 3.76
N THR A 281 3.80 4.76 2.91
CA THR A 281 2.37 5.00 3.11
C THR A 281 1.56 4.45 1.95
N PRO A 282 0.35 3.90 2.19
CA PRO A 282 -0.49 3.41 1.11
C PRO A 282 -0.99 4.57 0.26
N VAL A 283 -0.88 4.40 -1.06
CA VAL A 283 -1.38 5.37 -2.06
C VAL A 283 -2.28 4.68 -3.07
N ALA A 284 -3.12 5.47 -3.74
CA ALA A 284 -4.06 5.00 -4.74
C ALA A 284 -3.82 5.67 -6.10
N THR A 285 -4.50 5.19 -7.12
CA THR A 285 -4.63 5.89 -8.40
C THR A 285 -5.73 6.94 -8.27
N ALA A 286 -5.46 8.17 -8.68
CA ALA A 286 -6.43 9.26 -8.72
C ALA A 286 -7.45 9.07 -9.88
N PRO A 287 -8.59 9.79 -9.87
CA PRO A 287 -9.61 9.67 -10.93
C PRO A 287 -9.10 10.02 -12.34
N ASP A 288 -8.06 10.83 -12.46
CA ASP A 288 -7.40 11.20 -13.70
C ASP A 288 -6.40 10.15 -14.22
N GLY A 289 -6.28 9.01 -13.52
CA GLY A 289 -5.38 7.93 -13.87
C GLY A 289 -3.95 8.10 -13.35
N GLN A 290 -3.66 9.11 -12.55
CA GLN A 290 -2.33 9.30 -11.98
C GLN A 290 -2.18 8.52 -10.67
N LEU A 291 -1.04 7.87 -10.47
CA LEU A 291 -0.70 7.31 -9.17
C LEU A 291 -0.45 8.46 -8.18
N GLN A 292 -1.23 8.49 -7.11
CA GLN A 292 -0.96 9.41 -6.02
C GLN A 292 0.38 9.05 -5.35
N VAL A 293 1.25 10.04 -5.20
CA VAL A 293 2.48 9.91 -4.43
C VAL A 293 2.35 10.75 -3.16
N PRO A 294 3.07 10.41 -2.07
CA PRO A 294 3.04 11.21 -0.86
C PRO A 294 3.38 12.67 -1.14
N THR A 295 2.73 13.60 -0.43
CA THR A 295 3.00 15.05 -0.57
C THR A 295 4.34 15.46 0.02
N THR A 296 4.93 14.63 0.87
CA THR A 296 6.26 14.85 1.42
C THR A 296 7.30 14.28 0.48
N LYS A 297 8.43 14.95 0.34
CA LYS A 297 9.56 14.48 -0.48
C LYS A 297 10.34 13.34 0.16
N ALA A 298 10.11 13.04 1.44
CA ALA A 298 10.81 12.04 2.24
C ALA A 298 10.12 10.68 2.25
N ASP A 299 8.82 10.64 1.98
CA ASP A 299 8.02 9.42 2.08
C ASP A 299 7.90 8.70 0.73
N VAL A 300 7.64 7.42 0.81
CA VAL A 300 7.40 6.53 -0.33
C VAL A 300 5.95 6.07 -0.32
N GLY A 301 5.30 6.12 -1.47
CA GLY A 301 3.94 5.60 -1.65
C GLY A 301 3.97 4.14 -2.08
N TRP A 302 3.28 3.27 -1.36
CA TRP A 302 2.97 1.93 -1.82
C TRP A 302 1.63 1.94 -2.54
N TRP A 303 1.60 1.48 -3.79
CA TRP A 303 0.34 1.33 -4.53
C TRP A 303 -0.50 0.21 -3.92
N ALA A 304 -1.51 0.59 -3.16
CA ALA A 304 -2.32 -0.31 -2.34
C ALA A 304 -3.16 -1.31 -3.15
N ALA A 305 -3.38 -1.07 -4.45
CA ALA A 305 -4.00 -2.04 -5.36
C ALA A 305 -3.02 -3.12 -5.85
N GLY A 306 -1.71 -2.96 -5.61
CA GLY A 306 -0.67 -3.92 -5.92
C GLY A 306 -0.53 -5.03 -4.88
N ALA A 307 0.53 -5.84 -5.03
CA ALA A 307 0.90 -6.83 -4.05
C ALA A 307 1.48 -6.17 -2.78
N ALA A 308 1.34 -6.81 -1.63
CA ALA A 308 2.07 -6.48 -0.43
C ALA A 308 3.37 -7.32 -0.32
N PRO A 309 4.34 -6.90 0.51
CA PRO A 309 5.54 -7.71 0.77
C PRO A 309 5.18 -9.13 1.24
N GLY A 310 5.99 -10.11 0.89
CA GLY A 310 5.73 -11.52 1.22
C GLY A 310 4.63 -12.21 0.41
N SER A 311 3.94 -11.49 -0.45
CA SER A 311 2.92 -12.08 -1.33
C SER A 311 3.52 -13.11 -2.28
N ALA A 312 2.84 -14.26 -2.48
CA ALA A 312 3.26 -15.33 -3.38
C ALA A 312 3.29 -14.94 -4.88
N GLY A 313 2.80 -13.76 -5.25
CA GLY A 313 2.83 -13.23 -6.61
C GLY A 313 2.44 -11.76 -6.65
N GLY A 314 2.54 -11.12 -7.81
CA GLY A 314 2.20 -9.71 -8.02
C GLY A 314 3.39 -8.78 -7.85
N THR A 315 3.14 -7.49 -8.10
CA THR A 315 4.15 -6.44 -7.99
C THR A 315 3.92 -5.62 -6.73
N VAL A 316 4.91 -5.60 -5.82
CA VAL A 316 5.00 -4.60 -4.75
C VAL A 316 5.49 -3.32 -5.41
N LEU A 317 4.59 -2.39 -5.74
CA LEU A 317 4.94 -1.15 -6.42
C LEU A 317 5.08 -0.02 -5.41
N LEU A 318 6.30 0.54 -5.36
CA LEU A 318 6.65 1.67 -4.51
C LEU A 318 7.05 2.86 -5.38
N ALA A 319 6.45 4.02 -5.15
CA ALA A 319 6.72 5.25 -5.89
C ALA A 319 7.15 6.37 -4.96
N GLY A 320 8.17 7.12 -5.36
CA GLY A 320 8.68 8.23 -4.56
C GLY A 320 9.24 9.35 -5.43
N HIS A 321 9.25 10.56 -4.87
CA HIS A 321 9.72 11.74 -5.59
C HIS A 321 11.22 11.68 -5.90
N VAL A 322 11.58 11.98 -7.15
CA VAL A 322 12.97 12.29 -7.53
C VAL A 322 13.36 13.66 -7.00
N ASP A 323 12.47 14.64 -7.13
CA ASP A 323 12.55 15.96 -6.53
C ASP A 323 11.17 16.60 -6.46
N THR A 324 11.09 17.71 -5.71
CA THR A 324 9.94 18.59 -5.64
C THR A 324 10.43 20.05 -5.71
N THR A 325 9.52 21.00 -5.81
CA THR A 325 9.84 22.43 -5.68
C THR A 325 10.58 22.76 -4.37
N ARG A 326 10.48 21.88 -3.35
CA ARG A 326 11.13 22.03 -2.04
C ARG A 326 12.48 21.32 -1.90
N GLY A 327 12.99 20.70 -2.98
CA GLY A 327 14.30 20.03 -2.99
C GLY A 327 14.27 18.59 -3.47
N ARG A 328 15.42 17.92 -3.38
CA ARG A 328 15.58 16.51 -3.78
C ARG A 328 14.65 15.60 -2.97
N GLY A 329 14.00 14.70 -3.66
CA GLY A 329 13.16 13.66 -3.08
C GLY A 329 13.95 12.42 -2.66
N VAL A 330 13.31 11.56 -1.88
CA VAL A 330 13.91 10.33 -1.34
C VAL A 330 14.37 9.39 -2.47
N PHE A 331 13.64 9.33 -3.58
CA PHE A 331 13.99 8.48 -4.73
C PHE A 331 14.97 9.12 -5.73
N ALA A 332 15.51 10.30 -5.44
CA ALA A 332 16.66 10.82 -6.19
C ALA A 332 17.86 9.86 -6.15
N ALA A 333 18.02 9.10 -5.07
CA ALA A 333 19.06 8.09 -4.91
C ALA A 333 18.91 6.90 -5.86
N LEU A 334 17.71 6.59 -6.38
CA LEU A 334 17.50 5.41 -7.24
C LEU A 334 18.34 5.46 -8.52
N SER A 335 18.72 6.66 -8.98
CA SER A 335 19.62 6.80 -10.13
C SER A 335 21.01 6.17 -9.91
N GLU A 336 21.42 6.04 -8.67
CA GLU A 336 22.76 5.55 -8.25
C GLU A 336 22.74 4.09 -7.78
N VAL A 337 21.56 3.48 -7.60
CA VAL A 337 21.41 2.08 -7.14
C VAL A 337 21.82 1.10 -8.23
N PRO A 338 22.83 0.24 -8.04
CA PRO A 338 23.24 -0.75 -9.03
C PRO A 338 22.31 -1.97 -9.06
N VAL A 339 22.30 -2.67 -10.17
CA VAL A 339 21.77 -4.05 -10.24
C VAL A 339 22.59 -4.93 -9.29
N GLY A 340 21.92 -5.79 -8.52
CA GLY A 340 22.52 -6.59 -7.44
C GLY A 340 22.30 -6.01 -6.05
N ALA A 341 21.92 -4.73 -5.92
CA ALA A 341 21.66 -4.11 -4.63
C ALA A 341 20.52 -4.83 -3.87
N LYS A 342 20.65 -4.90 -2.54
CA LYS A 342 19.62 -5.45 -1.65
C LYS A 342 18.68 -4.35 -1.19
N VAL A 343 17.42 -4.71 -1.09
CA VAL A 343 16.32 -3.85 -0.63
C VAL A 343 15.56 -4.56 0.47
N ALA A 344 15.32 -3.89 1.58
CA ALA A 344 14.46 -4.35 2.66
C ALA A 344 13.12 -3.60 2.62
N VAL A 345 12.02 -4.32 2.64
CA VAL A 345 10.67 -3.78 2.80
C VAL A 345 10.10 -4.36 4.08
N THR A 346 9.86 -3.51 5.08
CA THR A 346 9.28 -3.92 6.36
C THR A 346 7.77 -3.79 6.30
N ALA A 347 7.06 -4.85 6.62
CA ALA A 347 5.61 -4.89 6.74
C ALA A 347 5.15 -4.34 8.11
N GLY A 348 3.86 -4.02 8.24
CA GLY A 348 3.29 -3.42 9.45
C GLY A 348 3.28 -4.33 10.68
N ASP A 349 3.46 -5.63 10.52
CA ASP A 349 3.65 -6.64 11.57
C ASP A 349 5.11 -6.73 12.06
N GLY A 350 6.03 -6.03 11.38
CA GLY A 350 7.46 -6.02 11.67
C GLY A 350 8.29 -7.00 10.82
N ASP A 351 7.66 -7.83 10.01
CA ASP A 351 8.35 -8.75 9.11
C ASP A 351 9.13 -7.99 8.04
N VAL A 352 10.37 -8.43 7.76
CA VAL A 352 11.27 -7.81 6.79
C VAL A 352 11.44 -8.71 5.58
N HIS A 353 10.95 -8.23 4.44
CA HIS A 353 11.05 -8.93 3.17
C HIS A 353 12.21 -8.36 2.35
N TRP A 354 13.18 -9.20 2.05
CA TRP A 354 14.35 -8.82 1.29
C TRP A 354 14.18 -9.06 -0.20
N TYR A 355 14.65 -8.11 -1.00
CA TYR A 355 14.67 -8.19 -2.47
C TYR A 355 16.07 -7.91 -2.99
N ARG A 356 16.39 -8.45 -4.17
CA ARG A 356 17.58 -8.11 -4.95
C ARG A 356 17.16 -7.38 -6.21
N ILE A 357 17.71 -6.21 -6.46
CA ILE A 357 17.50 -5.50 -7.72
C ILE A 357 18.15 -6.33 -8.85
N VAL A 358 17.35 -6.71 -9.85
CA VAL A 358 17.77 -7.57 -10.97
C VAL A 358 17.68 -6.87 -12.32
N ALA A 359 16.94 -5.78 -12.40
CA ALA A 359 16.85 -5.01 -13.64
C ALA A 359 16.59 -3.53 -13.36
N ARG A 360 16.99 -2.72 -14.32
CA ARG A 360 16.78 -1.28 -14.39
C ARG A 360 16.24 -0.95 -15.77
N ARG A 361 15.16 -0.14 -15.84
CA ARG A 361 14.56 0.32 -17.10
C ARG A 361 14.10 1.75 -17.00
N THR A 362 14.23 2.44 -18.11
CA THR A 362 13.71 3.80 -18.30
C THR A 362 12.56 3.75 -19.30
N TYR A 363 11.42 4.28 -18.92
CA TYR A 363 10.22 4.33 -19.75
C TYR A 363 9.79 5.79 -19.96
N ARG A 364 9.13 6.09 -21.07
CA ARG A 364 8.41 7.37 -21.21
C ARG A 364 7.34 7.43 -20.12
N GLN A 365 7.05 8.63 -19.62
CA GLN A 365 6.14 8.80 -18.49
C GLN A 365 4.75 8.21 -18.76
N GLU A 366 4.26 8.31 -20.00
CA GLU A 366 2.95 7.78 -20.40
C GLU A 366 2.99 6.31 -20.88
N ALA A 367 4.15 5.66 -20.84
CA ALA A 367 4.38 4.32 -21.40
C ALA A 367 4.98 3.33 -20.39
N LEU A 368 4.61 3.47 -19.11
CA LEU A 368 4.94 2.45 -18.12
C LEU A 368 4.27 1.12 -18.51
N PRO A 369 4.96 -0.02 -18.35
CA PRO A 369 4.37 -1.32 -18.63
C PRO A 369 3.12 -1.55 -17.79
N SER A 370 2.03 -1.97 -18.44
CA SER A 370 0.76 -2.22 -17.75
C SER A 370 0.86 -3.36 -16.73
N ASP A 371 1.80 -4.29 -16.90
CA ASP A 371 2.05 -5.40 -15.99
C ASP A 371 2.59 -4.98 -14.61
N LEU A 372 3.08 -3.75 -14.47
CA LEU A 372 3.38 -3.16 -13.16
C LEU A 372 2.15 -3.01 -12.28
N PHE A 373 1.00 -2.77 -12.91
CA PHE A 373 -0.29 -2.49 -12.27
C PHE A 373 -1.26 -3.66 -12.30
N HIS A 374 -0.84 -4.80 -12.81
CA HIS A 374 -1.66 -6.01 -12.88
C HIS A 374 -1.02 -7.14 -12.07
N GLY A 375 -1.86 -8.08 -11.61
CA GLY A 375 -1.36 -9.24 -10.87
C GLY A 375 -0.36 -10.03 -11.72
N ALA A 376 0.83 -10.26 -11.18
CA ALA A 376 1.86 -11.11 -11.76
C ALA A 376 1.89 -12.45 -11.03
N ALA A 377 2.14 -13.56 -11.75
CA ALA A 377 2.23 -14.88 -11.13
C ALA A 377 3.43 -15.02 -10.20
N LYS A 378 4.52 -14.32 -10.50
CA LYS A 378 5.74 -14.34 -9.67
C LYS A 378 5.83 -13.07 -8.84
N PRO A 379 6.23 -13.16 -7.56
CA PRO A 379 6.40 -11.99 -6.73
C PRO A 379 7.58 -11.14 -7.23
N ARG A 380 7.39 -9.83 -7.29
CA ARG A 380 8.44 -8.87 -7.63
C ARG A 380 8.24 -7.54 -6.93
N LEU A 381 9.33 -6.79 -6.81
CA LEU A 381 9.35 -5.40 -6.37
C LEU A 381 9.52 -4.49 -7.57
N ALA A 382 8.87 -3.33 -7.59
CA ALA A 382 9.12 -2.24 -8.52
C ALA A 382 9.26 -0.92 -7.75
N LEU A 383 10.43 -0.27 -7.87
CA LEU A 383 10.66 1.08 -7.34
C LEU A 383 10.60 2.06 -8.51
N VAL A 384 9.68 3.04 -8.45
CA VAL A 384 9.37 3.94 -9.56
C VAL A 384 9.63 5.38 -9.18
N THR A 385 10.39 6.10 -10.00
CA THR A 385 10.62 7.54 -9.85
C THR A 385 10.73 8.23 -11.21
N CYS A 386 10.65 9.56 -11.24
CA CYS A 386 10.87 10.34 -12.46
C CYS A 386 12.34 10.44 -12.85
N THR A 387 12.60 10.57 -14.14
CA THR A 387 13.93 10.82 -14.72
C THR A 387 13.84 11.52 -16.09
N GLY A 388 14.97 11.76 -16.72
CA GLY A 388 15.04 12.36 -18.06
C GLY A 388 15.01 13.89 -18.05
N SER A 389 14.53 14.48 -19.15
CA SER A 389 14.40 15.95 -19.27
C SER A 389 13.20 16.46 -18.48
N TYR A 390 13.33 17.66 -17.92
CA TYR A 390 12.26 18.33 -17.20
C TYR A 390 11.65 19.45 -18.06
N ASP A 391 10.35 19.36 -18.31
CA ASP A 391 9.58 20.41 -18.95
C ASP A 391 9.11 21.41 -17.88
N ARG A 392 9.67 22.64 -17.94
CA ARG A 392 9.35 23.72 -16.99
C ARG A 392 7.95 24.29 -17.14
N LYS A 393 7.35 24.18 -18.34
CA LYS A 393 5.98 24.68 -18.59
C LYS A 393 4.94 23.67 -18.09
N ALA A 394 5.18 22.40 -18.32
CA ALA A 394 4.31 21.30 -17.90
C ALA A 394 4.59 20.82 -16.47
N HIS A 395 5.63 21.34 -15.81
CA HIS A 395 6.08 20.92 -14.46
C HIS A 395 6.25 19.41 -14.32
N ARG A 396 6.84 18.73 -15.33
CA ARG A 396 6.97 17.28 -15.36
C ARG A 396 8.24 16.79 -16.02
N TYR A 397 8.68 15.61 -15.61
CA TYR A 397 9.73 14.85 -16.25
C TYR A 397 9.21 14.08 -17.46
N SER A 398 10.10 13.79 -18.43
CA SER A 398 9.74 13.08 -19.66
C SER A 398 9.69 11.56 -19.50
N GLN A 399 10.28 11.02 -18.44
CA GLN A 399 10.47 9.58 -18.25
C GLN A 399 10.33 9.16 -16.79
N ASN A 400 10.10 7.86 -16.60
CA ASN A 400 10.20 7.18 -15.31
C ASN A 400 11.36 6.16 -15.32
N LEU A 401 12.08 6.13 -14.21
CA LEU A 401 13.05 5.08 -13.89
C LEU A 401 12.33 4.01 -13.05
N VAL A 402 12.48 2.76 -13.44
CA VAL A 402 11.96 1.61 -12.70
C VAL A 402 13.11 0.66 -12.36
N LEU A 403 13.28 0.38 -11.06
CA LEU A 403 14.15 -0.69 -10.58
C LEU A 403 13.28 -1.90 -10.23
N TYR A 404 13.60 -3.05 -10.83
CA TYR A 404 12.90 -4.30 -10.57
C TYR A 404 13.70 -5.17 -9.60
N GLY A 405 13.03 -5.68 -8.58
CA GLY A 405 13.59 -6.62 -7.61
C GLY A 405 12.86 -7.95 -7.60
N VAL A 406 13.57 -9.00 -7.24
CA VAL A 406 13.01 -10.32 -6.92
C VAL A 406 13.22 -10.62 -5.45
N PRO A 407 12.30 -11.35 -4.78
CA PRO A 407 12.51 -11.77 -3.40
C PRO A 407 13.84 -12.51 -3.25
N LEU A 408 14.46 -12.34 -2.09
CA LEU A 408 15.54 -13.18 -1.58
C LEU A 408 14.91 -14.17 -0.58
N ASP A 409 15.19 -15.44 -0.81
CA ASP A 409 14.82 -16.54 0.10
C ASP A 409 15.51 -16.41 1.46
#